data_922db5e4019d0cca634413933a84f90b
#
_entry.id   922db5e4019d0cca634413933a84f90b
#
_cell.length_a   1.000
_cell.length_b   1.000
_cell.length_c   1.000
_cell.angle_alpha   90.00
_cell.angle_beta   90.00
_cell.angle_gamma   90.00
#
_symmetry.space_group_name_H-M   'P 1'
#
loop_
_entity.id
_entity.type
_entity.pdbx_description
1 polymer ?
#
loop_
_entity_poly.entity_id
_entity_poly.type
_entity_poly.pdbx_seq_one_letter_code
_entity_poly.pdbx_strand_id
1 'polypeptide(L)'
;MLLGLTLLLLARLTQACPVGCDCFNREVVCTAEDMDDIPRDIPKDATEIIFVETSMLTLQPWAFSNASSLSKVVFLNTKIQSLQAEAFGGLPGLTDLEITGSPLGGLRGEAFRNLTRLRKLTLNFNTLRALPADLFQGLDTLESLHLQGNQLQTLPPAIFQPLEALRLLNLAQNLLGQISEKLLGPLASLRTLKLSDNLLATLPRLAFWGLGNLQELFLDGNRLSELPQGVFLGLGALQKLWLQHNAIDHLPPTIFSSLGNLTFLNLQGNMLRVLPSGLFEQTPNLVRLCVSNNRLENVSAGTFTNSPKLSVITLSHNSLSSLPPGVFDRVPRLTKLYLGSNNLTALDRQLFQNLTHLELLSLADNSLTTLPDGIFDNNFELFNLALHGNPWACDCRLAYLLNWLREYIDRFFNLQTYCASPQYLKGQVLPALQEEQLVCPAPLEPYGVRRFLAEKEESGSSWDLPEEDRSPTRCTYSNLDGTVVLACDQEVCRWLRVQLSPRQTSCTPGLTFNATQEWVLKSSCGSVQVTVSINALGGGS
;
A
#
# COMPACT_ATOMS: atom_id res chain seq x y z
N MET A 1 80.63 -15.36 -23.26
CA MET A 1 80.36 -14.33 -22.23
C MET A 1 79.25 -13.40 -22.66
N LEU A 2 78.14 -13.95 -23.19
CA LEU A 2 76.98 -13.19 -23.65
C LEU A 2 75.65 -13.84 -23.27
N LEU A 3 75.63 -14.92 -22.49
CA LEU A 3 74.41 -15.60 -22.00
C LEU A 3 74.06 -15.28 -20.53
N GLY A 4 74.93 -14.49 -19.86
CA GLY A 4 74.70 -14.12 -18.44
C GLY A 4 73.97 -12.79 -18.20
N LEU A 5 73.79 -11.96 -19.27
CA LEU A 5 73.21 -10.61 -19.13
C LEU A 5 71.72 -10.53 -19.48
N THR A 6 71.15 -11.58 -20.05
CA THR A 6 69.71 -11.58 -20.43
C THR A 6 68.78 -12.14 -19.35
N LEU A 7 69.28 -12.79 -18.29
CA LEU A 7 68.52 -13.30 -17.17
C LEU A 7 68.31 -12.27 -16.05
N LEU A 8 68.99 -11.14 -16.04
CA LEU A 8 68.88 -10.07 -15.03
C LEU A 8 67.90 -8.95 -15.39
N LEU A 9 67.29 -8.98 -16.59
CA LEU A 9 66.39 -7.95 -17.07
C LEU A 9 64.88 -8.39 -17.05
N LEU A 10 64.60 -9.61 -16.57
CA LEU A 10 63.23 -10.14 -16.41
C LEU A 10 62.82 -10.37 -14.95
N ALA A 11 63.64 -10.00 -13.97
CA ALA A 11 63.14 -9.72 -12.64
C ALA A 11 62.39 -8.38 -12.69
N ARG A 12 61.23 -8.33 -13.34
CA ARG A 12 60.18 -7.42 -12.89
C ARG A 12 60.11 -7.69 -11.40
N LEU A 13 60.46 -6.69 -10.60
CA LEU A 13 60.15 -6.64 -9.18
C LEU A 13 58.64 -6.89 -9.08
N THR A 14 58.25 -8.15 -9.04
CA THR A 14 56.93 -8.50 -8.53
C THR A 14 56.98 -8.05 -7.08
N GLN A 15 56.41 -6.88 -6.81
CA GLN A 15 56.27 -6.36 -5.47
C GLN A 15 55.55 -7.48 -4.70
N ALA A 16 56.21 -7.99 -3.65
CA ALA A 16 55.69 -9.13 -2.91
C ALA A 16 54.33 -8.74 -2.34
N CYS A 17 53.32 -9.59 -2.53
CA CYS A 17 52.00 -9.39 -1.92
C CYS A 17 52.14 -9.56 -0.41
N PRO A 18 51.42 -8.76 0.41
CA PRO A 18 51.43 -8.91 1.87
C PRO A 18 51.01 -10.32 2.29
N VAL A 19 51.58 -10.81 3.38
CA VAL A 19 51.23 -12.11 3.95
C VAL A 19 49.74 -12.11 4.34
N GLY A 20 49.02 -13.17 3.94
CA GLY A 20 47.58 -13.29 4.18
C GLY A 20 46.70 -12.47 3.23
N CYS A 21 47.33 -11.94 2.13
CA CYS A 21 46.59 -11.24 1.07
C CYS A 21 46.91 -11.85 -0.30
N ASP A 22 45.98 -11.68 -1.22
CA ASP A 22 46.12 -11.96 -2.63
C ASP A 22 46.17 -10.64 -3.42
N CYS A 23 47.12 -10.50 -4.34
CA CYS A 23 47.29 -9.29 -5.14
C CYS A 23 47.00 -9.57 -6.61
N PHE A 24 46.07 -8.84 -7.19
CA PHE A 24 45.68 -9.01 -8.58
C PHE A 24 45.30 -7.66 -9.20
N ASN A 25 45.97 -7.28 -10.30
CA ASN A 25 45.58 -6.07 -11.07
C ASN A 25 45.39 -4.78 -10.23
N ARG A 26 46.32 -4.44 -9.34
CA ARG A 26 46.23 -3.29 -8.41
C ARG A 26 45.19 -3.42 -7.31
N GLU A 27 44.54 -4.56 -7.18
CA GLU A 27 43.65 -4.91 -6.09
C GLU A 27 44.38 -5.82 -5.11
N VAL A 28 44.21 -5.58 -3.83
CA VAL A 28 44.77 -6.38 -2.73
C VAL A 28 43.58 -6.88 -1.88
N VAL A 29 43.44 -8.19 -1.76
CA VAL A 29 42.39 -8.81 -0.95
C VAL A 29 43.01 -9.59 0.19
N CYS A 30 42.76 -9.19 1.41
CA CYS A 30 43.29 -9.78 2.65
C CYS A 30 42.20 -10.57 3.39
N THR A 31 42.41 -11.87 3.55
CA THR A 31 41.45 -12.80 4.16
C THR A 31 42.00 -13.57 5.35
N ALA A 32 43.21 -13.27 5.81
CA ALA A 32 43.79 -13.94 6.96
C ALA A 32 43.02 -13.55 8.25
N GLU A 33 42.39 -14.52 8.87
CA GLU A 33 41.56 -14.31 10.08
C GLU A 33 42.38 -13.79 11.28
N ASP A 34 43.67 -14.06 11.34
CA ASP A 34 44.61 -13.62 12.37
C ASP A 34 45.22 -12.25 12.10
N MET A 35 44.92 -11.63 10.94
CA MET A 35 45.42 -10.30 10.60
C MET A 35 44.82 -9.24 11.56
N ASP A 36 45.67 -8.67 12.39
CA ASP A 36 45.30 -7.72 13.46
C ASP A 36 45.74 -6.27 13.17
N ASP A 37 46.52 -6.02 12.12
CA ASP A 37 46.96 -4.67 11.69
C ASP A 37 47.02 -4.56 10.15
N ILE A 38 47.12 -3.32 9.66
CA ILE A 38 47.29 -3.05 8.22
C ILE A 38 48.70 -3.48 7.75
N PRO A 39 48.80 -4.27 6.68
CA PRO A 39 50.10 -4.67 6.15
C PRO A 39 50.96 -3.47 5.72
N ARG A 40 52.26 -3.49 6.03
CA ARG A 40 53.21 -2.39 5.69
C ARG A 40 53.73 -2.46 4.25
N ASP A 41 53.59 -3.60 3.62
CA ASP A 41 54.14 -3.95 2.30
C ASP A 41 53.07 -3.97 1.21
N ILE A 42 52.02 -3.17 1.36
CA ILE A 42 51.00 -2.94 0.32
C ILE A 42 51.70 -2.44 -0.96
N PRO A 43 51.43 -3.04 -2.14
CA PRO A 43 51.99 -2.57 -3.41
C PRO A 43 51.73 -1.09 -3.64
N LYS A 44 52.77 -0.33 -4.00
CA LYS A 44 52.66 1.15 -4.16
C LYS A 44 51.74 1.59 -5.28
N ASP A 45 51.46 0.70 -6.23
CA ASP A 45 50.54 0.93 -7.35
C ASP A 45 49.14 0.37 -7.10
N ALA A 46 48.89 -0.23 -5.89
CA ALA A 46 47.55 -0.68 -5.50
C ALA A 46 46.58 0.48 -5.44
N THR A 47 45.44 0.31 -6.08
CA THR A 47 44.35 1.30 -6.08
C THR A 47 43.18 0.88 -5.22
N GLU A 48 43.06 -0.38 -4.88
CA GLU A 48 42.00 -0.93 -4.04
C GLU A 48 42.56 -1.93 -3.03
N ILE A 49 42.07 -1.90 -1.80
CA ILE A 49 42.37 -2.90 -0.78
C ILE A 49 41.08 -3.31 -0.07
N ILE A 50 40.90 -4.63 0.12
CA ILE A 50 39.74 -5.23 0.72
C ILE A 50 40.20 -6.16 1.86
N PHE A 51 39.66 -5.95 3.05
CA PHE A 51 39.85 -6.82 4.20
C PHE A 51 38.53 -7.57 4.49
N VAL A 52 38.59 -8.89 4.54
CA VAL A 52 37.43 -9.75 4.79
C VAL A 52 37.69 -10.61 6.01
N GLU A 53 36.80 -10.52 6.99
CA GLU A 53 36.79 -11.34 8.22
C GLU A 53 38.10 -11.28 9.04
N THR A 54 38.86 -10.20 8.93
CA THR A 54 40.13 -10.01 9.65
C THR A 54 39.91 -9.63 11.13
N SER A 55 40.93 -9.83 11.97
CA SER A 55 40.87 -9.68 13.42
C SER A 55 41.22 -8.27 13.94
N MET A 56 41.41 -7.29 13.06
CA MET A 56 41.70 -5.91 13.43
C MET A 56 40.62 -5.34 14.33
N LEU A 57 40.99 -4.83 15.53
CA LEU A 57 40.08 -4.25 16.50
C LEU A 57 39.99 -2.73 16.40
N THR A 58 41.10 -2.08 16.09
CA THR A 58 41.19 -0.61 16.05
C THR A 58 42.12 -0.18 14.94
N LEU A 59 41.66 0.75 14.10
CA LEU A 59 42.55 1.38 13.11
C LEU A 59 43.29 2.54 13.77
N GLN A 60 44.64 2.47 13.70
CA GLN A 60 45.53 3.47 14.26
C GLN A 60 45.63 4.70 13.36
N PRO A 61 46.07 5.87 13.86
CA PRO A 61 46.34 7.03 13.03
C PRO A 61 47.36 6.70 11.93
N TRP A 62 47.09 7.18 10.69
CA TRP A 62 48.00 6.99 9.53
C TRP A 62 48.29 5.53 9.16
N ALA A 63 47.33 4.63 9.47
CA ALA A 63 47.49 3.18 9.19
C ALA A 63 47.85 2.87 7.72
N PHE A 64 47.49 3.74 6.78
CA PHE A 64 47.77 3.58 5.33
C PHE A 64 48.84 4.51 4.80
N SER A 65 49.76 5.01 5.64
CA SER A 65 50.78 6.01 5.24
C SER A 65 51.64 5.61 4.06
N ASN A 66 51.85 4.29 3.84
CA ASN A 66 52.66 3.74 2.74
C ASN A 66 51.86 3.42 1.47
N ALA A 67 50.55 3.64 1.45
CA ALA A 67 49.65 3.20 0.37
C ALA A 67 48.90 4.38 -0.27
N SER A 68 49.59 5.50 -0.56
CA SER A 68 48.98 6.76 -1.03
C SER A 68 48.25 6.70 -2.36
N SER A 69 48.41 5.62 -3.14
CA SER A 69 47.76 5.39 -4.43
C SER A 69 46.33 4.81 -4.28
N LEU A 70 45.94 4.40 -3.07
CA LEU A 70 44.61 3.82 -2.82
C LEU A 70 43.51 4.85 -3.06
N SER A 71 42.57 4.45 -3.91
CA SER A 71 41.33 5.18 -4.19
C SER A 71 40.12 4.52 -3.53
N LYS A 72 40.23 3.23 -3.15
CA LYS A 72 39.18 2.47 -2.50
C LYS A 72 39.72 1.60 -1.36
N VAL A 73 39.06 1.65 -0.21
CA VAL A 73 39.39 0.83 0.96
C VAL A 73 38.08 0.22 1.49
N VAL A 74 38.10 -1.10 1.71
CA VAL A 74 36.91 -1.87 2.10
C VAL A 74 37.25 -2.80 3.27
N PHE A 75 36.39 -2.80 4.29
CA PHE A 75 36.40 -3.75 5.40
C PHE A 75 35.04 -4.46 5.46
N LEU A 76 35.04 -5.78 5.27
CA LEU A 76 33.84 -6.61 5.27
C LEU A 76 33.88 -7.62 6.41
N ASN A 77 32.88 -7.58 7.29
CA ASN A 77 32.70 -8.51 8.41
C ASN A 77 33.95 -8.64 9.31
N THR A 78 34.72 -7.56 9.43
CA THR A 78 35.92 -7.53 10.27
C THR A 78 35.56 -7.34 11.76
N LYS A 79 36.55 -7.41 12.66
CA LYS A 79 36.33 -7.21 14.10
C LYS A 79 36.56 -5.76 14.55
N ILE A 80 36.60 -4.79 13.63
CA ILE A 80 36.84 -3.37 13.94
C ILE A 80 35.77 -2.84 14.86
N GLN A 81 36.17 -2.33 16.03
CA GLN A 81 35.32 -1.72 17.05
C GLN A 81 35.43 -0.19 17.09
N SER A 82 36.61 0.35 16.71
CA SER A 82 36.85 1.80 16.76
C SER A 82 37.83 2.28 15.69
N LEU A 83 37.64 3.54 15.28
CA LEU A 83 38.57 4.29 14.43
C LEU A 83 39.19 5.41 15.27
N GLN A 84 40.52 5.52 15.24
CA GLN A 84 41.23 6.65 15.86
C GLN A 84 41.17 7.90 14.94
N ALA A 85 41.49 9.03 15.48
CA ALA A 85 41.62 10.27 14.70
C ALA A 85 42.62 10.05 13.55
N GLU A 86 42.30 10.57 12.36
CA GLU A 86 43.15 10.43 11.17
C GLU A 86 43.55 8.98 10.79
N ALA A 87 42.70 7.98 11.10
CA ALA A 87 42.97 6.57 10.78
C ALA A 87 43.28 6.34 9.29
N PHE A 88 42.67 7.12 8.41
CA PHE A 88 42.90 7.10 6.95
C PHE A 88 43.83 8.23 6.48
N GLY A 89 44.62 8.80 7.40
CA GLY A 89 45.66 9.76 7.04
C GLY A 89 46.65 9.18 6.01
N GLY A 90 47.09 10.04 5.08
CA GLY A 90 47.97 9.59 3.99
C GLY A 90 47.27 9.04 2.73
N LEU A 91 45.90 9.08 2.68
CA LEU A 91 45.11 8.69 1.51
C LEU A 91 44.47 9.89 0.79
N PRO A 92 45.22 10.81 0.19
CA PRO A 92 44.65 12.02 -0.42
C PRO A 92 43.83 11.72 -1.68
N GLY A 93 43.96 10.52 -2.25
CA GLY A 93 43.26 10.04 -3.44
C GLY A 93 41.99 9.22 -3.13
N LEU A 94 41.69 8.96 -1.87
CA LEU A 94 40.57 8.09 -1.49
C LEU A 94 39.24 8.65 -1.95
N THR A 95 38.51 7.88 -2.76
CA THR A 95 37.18 8.22 -3.27
C THR A 95 36.08 7.36 -2.64
N ASP A 96 36.43 6.13 -2.24
CA ASP A 96 35.47 5.14 -1.73
C ASP A 96 35.99 4.49 -0.45
N LEU A 97 35.24 4.62 0.64
CA LEU A 97 35.52 3.97 1.92
C LEU A 97 34.31 3.18 2.37
N GLU A 98 34.54 1.91 2.66
CA GLU A 98 33.48 1.01 3.15
C GLU A 98 33.93 0.24 4.40
N ILE A 99 33.11 0.26 5.45
CA ILE A 99 33.24 -0.58 6.66
C ILE A 99 31.88 -1.16 6.93
N THR A 100 31.69 -2.44 6.60
CA THR A 100 30.38 -3.10 6.65
C THR A 100 30.44 -4.39 7.45
N GLY A 101 29.43 -4.64 8.29
CA GLY A 101 29.27 -5.88 9.04
C GLY A 101 30.26 -6.04 10.21
N SER A 102 30.88 -4.94 10.67
CA SER A 102 31.83 -4.93 11.77
C SER A 102 31.19 -4.43 13.07
N PRO A 103 31.68 -4.80 14.25
CA PRO A 103 31.16 -4.28 15.53
C PRO A 103 31.62 -2.83 15.80
N LEU A 104 31.73 -2.02 14.76
CA LEU A 104 32.14 -0.60 14.87
C LEU A 104 31.09 0.18 15.65
N GLY A 105 31.41 0.52 16.90
CA GLY A 105 30.55 1.26 17.80
C GLY A 105 31.05 2.67 18.14
N GLY A 106 32.35 2.91 18.00
CA GLY A 106 33.01 4.15 18.37
C GLY A 106 33.62 4.87 17.18
N LEU A 107 33.14 6.09 16.90
CA LEU A 107 33.74 7.03 15.94
C LEU A 107 34.17 8.29 16.67
N ARG A 108 35.35 8.81 16.33
CA ARG A 108 35.80 10.15 16.76
C ARG A 108 35.52 11.15 15.65
N GLY A 109 35.26 12.40 15.99
CA GLY A 109 34.95 13.48 15.05
C GLY A 109 35.98 13.66 13.92
N GLU A 110 37.23 13.33 14.19
CA GLU A 110 38.33 13.48 13.23
C GLU A 110 38.68 12.20 12.47
N ALA A 111 37.85 11.14 12.55
CA ALA A 111 38.15 9.83 11.95
C ALA A 111 38.33 9.91 10.42
N PHE A 112 37.57 10.76 9.74
CA PHE A 112 37.60 10.95 8.28
C PHE A 112 38.23 12.28 7.85
N ARG A 113 38.97 12.93 8.75
CA ARG A 113 39.61 14.22 8.46
C ARG A 113 40.55 14.12 7.26
N ASN A 114 40.60 15.14 6.42
CA ASN A 114 41.46 15.25 5.24
C ASN A 114 41.07 14.35 4.05
N LEU A 115 39.97 13.60 4.10
CA LEU A 115 39.47 12.82 2.95
C LEU A 115 38.70 13.71 1.96
N THR A 116 39.31 14.78 1.48
CA THR A 116 38.66 15.84 0.67
C THR A 116 38.18 15.37 -0.72
N ARG A 117 38.58 14.18 -1.16
CA ARG A 117 38.14 13.58 -2.42
C ARG A 117 37.15 12.44 -2.24
N LEU A 118 36.74 12.17 -0.99
CA LEU A 118 35.81 11.07 -0.71
C LEU A 118 34.44 11.36 -1.33
N ARG A 119 33.96 10.43 -2.17
CA ARG A 119 32.66 10.50 -2.84
C ARG A 119 31.66 9.53 -2.24
N LYS A 120 32.13 8.37 -1.76
CA LYS A 120 31.28 7.35 -1.17
C LYS A 120 31.81 6.93 0.19
N LEU A 121 30.94 7.01 1.21
CA LEU A 121 31.21 6.50 2.55
C LEU A 121 30.10 5.50 2.93
N THR A 122 30.49 4.25 3.18
CA THR A 122 29.59 3.18 3.58
C THR A 122 29.97 2.66 4.96
N LEU A 123 29.05 2.78 5.92
CA LEU A 123 29.21 2.32 7.31
C LEU A 123 28.00 1.46 7.71
N ASN A 124 27.56 0.58 6.78
CA ASN A 124 26.36 -0.23 6.98
C ASN A 124 26.58 -1.40 7.94
N PHE A 125 25.49 -1.80 8.60
CA PHE A 125 25.43 -3.02 9.43
C PHE A 125 26.54 -3.09 10.49
N ASN A 126 26.79 -1.95 11.13
CA ASN A 126 27.70 -1.84 12.26
C ASN A 126 26.90 -1.65 13.59
N THR A 127 27.56 -1.22 14.66
CA THR A 127 26.94 -1.04 15.99
C THR A 127 26.91 0.43 16.44
N LEU A 128 26.89 1.37 15.48
CA LEU A 128 26.91 2.81 15.76
C LEU A 128 25.65 3.24 16.49
N ARG A 129 25.80 3.85 17.67
CA ARG A 129 24.69 4.38 18.50
C ARG A 129 24.53 5.88 18.41
N ALA A 130 25.62 6.59 18.17
CA ALA A 130 25.67 8.02 18.01
C ALA A 130 26.79 8.41 17.05
N LEU A 131 26.68 9.58 16.45
CA LEU A 131 27.70 10.16 15.59
C LEU A 131 28.17 11.49 16.20
N PRO A 132 29.49 11.76 16.24
CA PRO A 132 30.02 13.07 16.61
C PRO A 132 29.51 14.17 15.66
N ALA A 133 29.26 15.36 16.18
CA ALA A 133 28.69 16.46 15.39
C ALA A 133 29.60 16.95 14.25
N ASP A 134 30.90 16.75 14.39
CA ASP A 134 31.97 17.18 13.48
C ASP A 134 32.50 16.03 12.57
N LEU A 135 31.85 14.84 12.62
CA LEU A 135 32.31 13.62 11.94
C LEU A 135 32.52 13.81 10.43
N PHE A 136 31.69 14.59 9.77
CA PHE A 136 31.73 14.79 8.31
C PHE A 136 32.38 16.12 7.89
N GLN A 137 33.09 16.80 8.79
CA GLN A 137 33.79 18.04 8.48
C GLN A 137 34.85 17.82 7.39
N GLY A 138 34.82 18.65 6.32
CA GLY A 138 35.75 18.58 5.19
C GLY A 138 35.37 17.53 4.13
N LEU A 139 34.20 16.85 4.23
CA LEU A 139 33.72 15.91 3.24
C LEU A 139 32.76 16.57 2.24
N ASP A 140 33.10 17.77 1.75
CA ASP A 140 32.28 18.59 0.86
C ASP A 140 32.06 17.97 -0.53
N THR A 141 32.90 16.99 -0.94
CA THR A 141 32.75 16.21 -2.19
C THR A 141 31.94 14.94 -2.05
N LEU A 142 31.43 14.60 -0.83
CA LEU A 142 30.73 13.35 -0.59
C LEU A 142 29.39 13.32 -1.33
N GLU A 143 29.22 12.32 -2.21
CA GLU A 143 28.00 12.13 -3.01
C GLU A 143 27.05 11.07 -2.43
N SER A 144 27.59 10.07 -1.73
CA SER A 144 26.81 8.96 -1.16
C SER A 144 27.25 8.65 0.28
N LEU A 145 26.29 8.67 1.20
CA LEU A 145 26.48 8.30 2.61
C LEU A 145 25.52 7.18 2.98
N HIS A 146 26.08 6.06 3.41
CA HIS A 146 25.30 4.87 3.83
C HIS A 146 25.57 4.57 5.30
N LEU A 147 24.53 4.62 6.12
CA LEU A 147 24.52 4.34 7.56
C LEU A 147 23.44 3.30 7.94
N GLN A 148 23.00 2.51 6.98
CA GLN A 148 21.94 1.51 7.16
C GLN A 148 22.32 0.43 8.17
N GLY A 149 21.33 -0.09 8.92
CA GLY A 149 21.51 -1.26 9.78
C GLY A 149 22.39 -0.97 11.00
N ASN A 150 22.32 0.23 11.55
CA ASN A 150 23.01 0.63 12.78
C ASN A 150 22.01 0.77 13.97
N GLN A 151 22.46 1.34 15.08
CA GLN A 151 21.66 1.55 16.30
C GLN A 151 21.48 3.04 16.61
N LEU A 152 21.48 3.90 15.58
CA LEU A 152 21.37 5.35 15.73
C LEU A 152 19.98 5.73 16.25
N GLN A 153 19.92 6.40 17.42
CA GLN A 153 18.67 6.87 18.03
C GLN A 153 18.40 8.34 17.72
N THR A 154 19.44 9.14 17.63
CA THR A 154 19.37 10.57 17.32
C THR A 154 20.55 10.98 16.46
N LEU A 155 20.39 12.09 15.76
CA LEU A 155 21.44 12.72 14.95
C LEU A 155 21.64 14.17 15.39
N PRO A 156 22.90 14.66 15.51
CA PRO A 156 23.17 16.07 15.77
C PRO A 156 22.53 16.95 14.68
N PRO A 157 21.84 18.06 15.03
CA PRO A 157 21.06 18.84 14.06
C PRO A 157 21.85 19.42 12.87
N ALA A 158 23.17 19.63 13.03
CA ALA A 158 24.05 20.22 12.02
C ALA A 158 25.01 19.20 11.37
N ILE A 159 24.86 17.90 11.64
CA ILE A 159 25.84 16.88 11.22
C ILE A 159 26.03 16.82 9.71
N PHE A 160 24.97 17.08 8.92
CA PHE A 160 25.03 17.03 7.45
C PHE A 160 25.34 18.40 6.82
N GLN A 161 25.62 19.44 7.61
CA GLN A 161 25.89 20.78 7.08
C GLN A 161 27.05 20.84 6.08
N PRO A 162 28.16 20.06 6.23
CA PRO A 162 29.26 20.06 5.27
C PRO A 162 28.96 19.34 3.95
N LEU A 163 27.88 18.56 3.86
CA LEU A 163 27.63 17.59 2.77
C LEU A 163 26.82 18.19 1.62
N GLU A 164 27.24 19.33 1.07
CA GLU A 164 26.52 20.07 0.02
C GLU A 164 26.39 19.28 -1.30
N ALA A 165 27.35 18.39 -1.61
CA ALA A 165 27.34 17.56 -2.81
C ALA A 165 26.53 16.27 -2.67
N LEU A 166 25.96 15.98 -1.48
CA LEU A 166 25.34 14.69 -1.19
C LEU A 166 24.09 14.46 -2.04
N ARG A 167 24.08 13.33 -2.75
CA ARG A 167 22.98 12.88 -3.63
C ARG A 167 22.19 11.74 -3.04
N LEU A 168 22.82 10.89 -2.24
CA LEU A 168 22.17 9.75 -1.58
C LEU A 168 22.52 9.73 -0.10
N LEU A 169 21.48 9.72 0.75
CA LEU A 169 21.58 9.48 2.19
C LEU A 169 20.73 8.27 2.57
N ASN A 170 21.41 7.24 3.10
CA ASN A 170 20.74 6.04 3.57
C ASN A 170 20.88 5.90 5.09
N LEU A 171 19.78 6.13 5.81
CA LEU A 171 19.62 5.98 7.26
C LEU A 171 18.64 4.85 7.62
N ALA A 172 18.30 3.99 6.67
CA ALA A 172 17.33 2.91 6.90
C ALA A 172 17.81 1.93 7.98
N GLN A 173 16.86 1.22 8.61
CA GLN A 173 17.15 0.18 9.60
C GLN A 173 18.01 0.72 10.77
N ASN A 174 17.55 1.81 11.37
CA ASN A 174 18.12 2.42 12.57
C ASN A 174 17.03 2.53 13.66
N LEU A 175 17.33 3.23 14.75
CA LEU A 175 16.42 3.43 15.87
C LEU A 175 15.97 4.90 16.00
N LEU A 176 15.93 5.64 14.88
CA LEU A 176 15.58 7.07 14.88
C LEU A 176 14.11 7.25 15.26
N GLY A 177 13.85 7.86 16.42
CA GLY A 177 12.51 8.19 16.90
C GLY A 177 11.97 9.51 16.36
N GLN A 178 12.86 10.41 15.98
CA GLN A 178 12.54 11.73 15.44
C GLN A 178 13.67 12.26 14.56
N ILE A 179 13.34 13.20 13.67
CA ILE A 179 14.30 14.01 12.91
C ILE A 179 14.10 15.49 13.25
N SER A 180 15.19 16.23 13.34
CA SER A 180 15.14 17.68 13.56
C SER A 180 14.75 18.40 12.27
N GLU A 181 13.96 19.47 12.36
CA GLU A 181 13.56 20.31 11.21
C GLU A 181 14.75 20.87 10.43
N LYS A 182 15.88 21.12 11.12
CA LYS A 182 17.10 21.69 10.52
C LYS A 182 18.07 20.64 9.96
N LEU A 183 17.80 19.35 10.20
CA LEU A 183 18.76 18.28 9.92
C LEU A 183 19.08 18.14 8.43
N LEU A 184 18.06 18.19 7.57
CA LEU A 184 18.16 17.86 6.15
C LEU A 184 18.26 19.11 5.25
N GLY A 185 17.94 20.30 5.75
CA GLY A 185 17.92 21.54 4.97
C GLY A 185 19.20 21.86 4.16
N PRO A 186 20.42 21.56 4.66
CA PRO A 186 21.66 21.77 3.92
C PRO A 186 21.82 20.90 2.66
N LEU A 187 21.08 19.79 2.54
CA LEU A 187 21.27 18.77 1.52
C LEU A 187 20.55 19.10 0.18
N ALA A 188 20.80 20.28 -0.36
CA ALA A 188 20.10 20.78 -1.56
C ALA A 188 20.33 19.89 -2.82
N SER A 189 21.46 19.17 -2.90
CA SER A 189 21.78 18.25 -4.00
C SER A 189 21.14 16.86 -3.87
N LEU A 190 20.45 16.57 -2.75
CA LEU A 190 19.97 15.23 -2.42
C LEU A 190 18.90 14.76 -3.43
N ARG A 191 19.08 13.54 -3.92
CA ARG A 191 18.15 12.87 -4.86
C ARG A 191 17.42 11.69 -4.24
N THR A 192 18.07 10.98 -3.34
CA THR A 192 17.49 9.81 -2.68
C THR A 192 17.72 9.89 -1.17
N LEU A 193 16.63 9.84 -0.42
CA LEU A 193 16.64 9.79 1.05
C LEU A 193 15.94 8.52 1.53
N LYS A 194 16.66 7.68 2.28
CA LYS A 194 16.11 6.46 2.87
C LYS A 194 16.07 6.58 4.39
N LEU A 195 14.85 6.55 4.94
CA LEU A 195 14.52 6.54 6.36
C LEU A 195 13.66 5.32 6.73
N SER A 196 13.60 4.31 5.83
CA SER A 196 12.81 3.09 6.05
C SER A 196 13.23 2.37 7.33
N ASP A 197 12.29 1.62 7.92
CA ASP A 197 12.53 0.74 9.08
C ASP A 197 13.22 1.48 10.24
N ASN A 198 12.63 2.61 10.65
CA ASN A 198 13.01 3.37 11.83
C ASN A 198 11.85 3.43 12.85
N LEU A 199 11.95 4.28 13.86
CA LEU A 199 10.93 4.43 14.90
C LEU A 199 10.22 5.79 14.82
N LEU A 200 10.23 6.44 13.65
CA LEU A 200 9.63 7.77 13.46
C LEU A 200 8.12 7.73 13.71
N ALA A 201 7.65 8.43 14.73
CA ALA A 201 6.23 8.52 15.06
C ALA A 201 5.58 9.78 14.47
N THR A 202 6.34 10.85 14.31
CA THR A 202 5.92 12.12 13.74
C THR A 202 7.02 12.72 12.88
N LEU A 203 6.64 13.65 12.00
CA LEU A 203 7.58 14.45 11.19
C LEU A 203 7.36 15.92 11.49
N PRO A 204 8.43 16.75 11.60
CA PRO A 204 8.28 18.20 11.60
C PRO A 204 7.63 18.69 10.30
N ARG A 205 6.84 19.76 10.36
CA ARG A 205 6.12 20.30 9.17
C ARG A 205 7.05 20.62 8.00
N LEU A 206 8.26 21.12 8.27
CA LEU A 206 9.26 21.49 7.27
C LEU A 206 10.43 20.49 7.22
N ALA A 207 10.20 19.23 7.59
CA ALA A 207 11.25 18.21 7.68
C ALA A 207 12.08 18.07 6.39
N PHE A 208 11.47 18.26 5.23
CA PHE A 208 12.10 18.09 3.92
C PHE A 208 12.27 19.41 3.16
N TRP A 209 12.07 20.54 3.83
CA TRP A 209 12.25 21.87 3.22
C TRP A 209 13.69 22.07 2.76
N GLY A 210 13.87 22.55 1.52
CA GLY A 210 15.20 22.73 0.91
C GLY A 210 15.63 21.57 -0.01
N LEU A 211 14.95 20.40 0.04
CA LEU A 211 15.29 19.23 -0.78
C LEU A 211 14.66 19.30 -2.19
N GLY A 212 14.82 20.42 -2.90
CA GLY A 212 14.17 20.67 -4.19
C GLY A 212 14.55 19.69 -5.30
N ASN A 213 15.66 18.99 -5.18
CA ASN A 213 16.15 17.97 -6.12
C ASN A 213 15.80 16.54 -5.74
N LEU A 214 15.08 16.32 -4.62
CA LEU A 214 14.75 14.98 -4.12
C LEU A 214 13.80 14.26 -5.09
N GLN A 215 14.23 13.08 -5.54
CA GLN A 215 13.48 12.23 -6.49
C GLN A 215 12.82 11.03 -5.81
N GLU A 216 13.46 10.49 -4.79
CA GLU A 216 12.99 9.31 -4.09
C GLU A 216 13.03 9.52 -2.57
N LEU A 217 11.90 9.29 -1.90
CA LEU A 217 11.77 9.39 -0.44
C LEU A 217 11.17 8.12 0.13
N PHE A 218 11.93 7.47 1.00
CA PHE A 218 11.53 6.24 1.68
C PHE A 218 11.27 6.53 3.16
N LEU A 219 10.02 6.37 3.57
CA LEU A 219 9.52 6.54 4.94
C LEU A 219 8.77 5.29 5.44
N ASP A 220 8.84 4.22 4.67
CA ASP A 220 8.17 2.96 4.98
C ASP A 220 8.72 2.28 6.23
N GLY A 221 7.92 1.39 6.85
CA GLY A 221 8.35 0.65 8.03
C GLY A 221 8.59 1.53 9.26
N ASN A 222 7.88 2.65 9.39
CA ASN A 222 7.95 3.56 10.54
C ASN A 222 6.68 3.48 11.41
N ARG A 223 6.51 4.43 12.33
CA ARG A 223 5.36 4.52 13.24
C ARG A 223 4.52 5.78 13.02
N LEU A 224 4.59 6.36 11.81
CA LEU A 224 3.88 7.60 11.48
C LEU A 224 2.38 7.37 11.57
N SER A 225 1.70 8.12 12.46
CA SER A 225 0.25 8.09 12.62
C SER A 225 -0.46 9.16 11.79
N GLU A 226 0.25 10.25 11.50
CA GLU A 226 -0.23 11.37 10.70
C GLU A 226 0.88 11.98 9.85
N LEU A 227 0.48 12.72 8.82
CA LEU A 227 1.36 13.54 8.00
C LEU A 227 0.99 15.01 8.19
N PRO A 228 1.89 15.85 8.77
CA PRO A 228 1.64 17.26 8.92
C PRO A 228 1.36 17.94 7.58
N GLN A 229 0.32 18.78 7.54
CA GLN A 229 0.02 19.53 6.34
C GLN A 229 1.22 20.37 5.90
N GLY A 230 1.66 20.17 4.64
CA GLY A 230 2.82 20.88 4.08
C GLY A 230 4.15 20.18 4.30
N VAL A 231 4.21 18.97 4.89
CA VAL A 231 5.47 18.22 5.10
C VAL A 231 6.23 17.97 3.79
N PHE A 232 5.54 17.87 2.65
CA PHE A 232 6.15 17.69 1.33
C PHE A 232 6.27 18.98 0.51
N LEU A 233 6.11 20.15 1.13
CA LEU A 233 6.33 21.44 0.46
C LEU A 233 7.76 21.54 -0.06
N GLY A 234 7.90 22.03 -1.32
CA GLY A 234 9.20 22.19 -1.97
C GLY A 234 9.74 20.95 -2.67
N LEU A 235 9.10 19.77 -2.55
CA LEU A 235 9.55 18.53 -3.18
C LEU A 235 9.06 18.40 -4.63
N GLY A 236 9.17 19.46 -5.45
CA GLY A 236 8.68 19.47 -6.82
C GLY A 236 9.33 18.45 -7.76
N ALA A 237 10.54 17.97 -7.46
CA ALA A 237 11.22 16.94 -8.23
C ALA A 237 10.87 15.50 -7.81
N LEU A 238 10.06 15.30 -6.74
CA LEU A 238 9.80 13.98 -6.18
C LEU A 238 9.01 13.11 -7.17
N GLN A 239 9.57 11.95 -7.47
CA GLN A 239 9.00 10.96 -8.39
C GLN A 239 8.40 9.76 -7.67
N LYS A 240 9.02 9.33 -6.56
CA LYS A 240 8.59 8.15 -5.83
C LYS A 240 8.54 8.41 -4.33
N LEU A 241 7.43 8.03 -3.72
CA LEU A 241 7.18 8.18 -2.28
C LEU A 241 6.70 6.85 -1.70
N TRP A 242 7.45 6.33 -0.73
CA TRP A 242 7.13 5.12 0.02
C TRP A 242 6.70 5.48 1.44
N LEU A 243 5.47 5.16 1.79
CA LEU A 243 4.84 5.40 3.09
C LEU A 243 4.18 4.12 3.65
N GLN A 244 4.44 2.97 3.01
CA GLN A 244 3.82 1.71 3.43
C GLN A 244 4.29 1.27 4.82
N HIS A 245 3.47 0.43 5.48
CA HIS A 245 3.75 -0.11 6.80
C HIS A 245 4.02 0.96 7.86
N ASN A 246 3.10 1.94 7.93
CA ASN A 246 3.00 2.95 8.97
C ASN A 246 1.64 2.82 9.69
N ALA A 247 1.28 3.79 10.51
CA ALA A 247 0.01 3.83 11.23
C ALA A 247 -0.90 5.00 10.77
N ILE A 248 -0.71 5.50 9.52
CA ILE A 248 -1.41 6.68 9.01
C ILE A 248 -2.90 6.36 8.87
N ASP A 249 -3.76 7.11 9.58
CA ASP A 249 -5.20 6.90 9.61
C ASP A 249 -5.98 7.89 8.75
N HIS A 250 -5.42 9.04 8.42
CA HIS A 250 -6.02 10.05 7.56
C HIS A 250 -4.98 10.82 6.75
N LEU A 251 -5.41 11.39 5.63
CA LEU A 251 -4.61 12.23 4.75
C LEU A 251 -5.29 13.59 4.57
N PRO A 252 -4.59 14.71 4.85
CA PRO A 252 -5.09 16.03 4.45
C PRO A 252 -5.31 16.10 2.95
N PRO A 253 -6.43 16.68 2.43
CA PRO A 253 -6.73 16.67 0.99
C PRO A 253 -5.65 17.28 0.10
N THR A 254 -4.84 18.21 0.62
CA THR A 254 -3.79 18.90 -0.13
C THR A 254 -2.39 18.38 0.17
N ILE A 255 -2.25 17.25 0.84
CA ILE A 255 -0.95 16.75 1.31
C ILE A 255 0.06 16.52 0.17
N PHE A 256 -0.40 16.12 -1.02
CA PHE A 256 0.42 15.87 -2.19
C PHE A 256 0.43 17.02 -3.20
N SER A 257 -0.10 18.20 -2.87
CA SER A 257 -0.28 19.33 -3.80
C SER A 257 1.02 19.87 -4.41
N SER A 258 2.17 19.69 -3.75
CA SER A 258 3.48 20.10 -4.27
C SER A 258 4.18 19.06 -5.14
N LEU A 259 3.59 17.87 -5.29
CA LEU A 259 4.25 16.70 -5.89
C LEU A 259 3.87 16.50 -7.36
N GLY A 260 3.97 17.55 -8.18
CA GLY A 260 3.57 17.51 -9.59
C GLY A 260 4.29 16.47 -10.45
N ASN A 261 5.50 16.04 -10.06
CA ASN A 261 6.28 15.02 -10.76
C ASN A 261 6.13 13.60 -10.18
N LEU A 262 5.24 13.42 -9.19
CA LEU A 262 5.04 12.12 -8.56
C LEU A 262 4.51 11.09 -9.56
N THR A 263 5.21 9.96 -9.68
CA THR A 263 4.84 8.83 -10.56
C THR A 263 4.44 7.58 -9.78
N PHE A 264 4.95 7.42 -8.56
CA PHE A 264 4.71 6.28 -7.72
C PHE A 264 4.41 6.71 -6.28
N LEU A 265 3.30 6.22 -5.73
CA LEU A 265 2.91 6.40 -4.33
C LEU A 265 2.52 5.06 -3.71
N ASN A 266 3.16 4.71 -2.61
CA ASN A 266 2.81 3.52 -1.85
C ASN A 266 2.36 3.88 -0.43
N LEU A 267 1.08 3.62 -0.14
CA LEU A 267 0.40 3.81 1.14
C LEU A 267 -0.09 2.47 1.73
N GLN A 268 0.39 1.35 1.19
CA GLN A 268 -0.02 0.01 1.62
C GLN A 268 0.25 -0.21 3.12
N GLY A 269 -0.61 -1.00 3.80
CA GLY A 269 -0.36 -1.39 5.19
C GLY A 269 -0.39 -0.22 6.17
N ASN A 270 -1.36 0.69 5.99
CA ASN A 270 -1.67 1.79 6.89
C ASN A 270 -3.07 1.61 7.53
N MET A 271 -3.63 2.65 8.12
CA MET A 271 -4.93 2.63 8.79
C MET A 271 -5.96 3.55 8.12
N LEU A 272 -5.76 3.91 6.86
CA LEU A 272 -6.61 4.84 6.11
C LEU A 272 -8.05 4.32 6.00
N ARG A 273 -9.03 5.17 6.32
CA ARG A 273 -10.47 4.85 6.21
C ARG A 273 -11.12 5.43 4.97
N VAL A 274 -10.61 6.56 4.47
CA VAL A 274 -11.17 7.27 3.32
C VAL A 274 -10.03 7.83 2.47
N LEU A 275 -10.20 7.84 1.16
CA LEU A 275 -9.42 8.64 0.23
C LEU A 275 -10.22 9.91 -0.11
N PRO A 276 -9.77 11.11 0.33
CA PRO A 276 -10.51 12.35 0.10
C PRO A 276 -10.66 12.69 -1.38
N SER A 277 -11.75 13.39 -1.71
CA SER A 277 -11.91 14.01 -3.03
C SER A 277 -10.77 15.02 -3.27
N GLY A 278 -10.24 15.07 -4.50
CA GLY A 278 -9.17 16.00 -4.89
C GLY A 278 -7.78 15.67 -4.36
N LEU A 279 -7.61 14.55 -3.63
CA LEU A 279 -6.31 14.15 -3.06
C LEU A 279 -5.17 14.13 -4.09
N PHE A 280 -5.47 13.72 -5.32
CA PHE A 280 -4.51 13.59 -6.42
C PHE A 280 -4.66 14.69 -7.49
N GLU A 281 -5.37 15.77 -7.21
CA GLU A 281 -5.66 16.84 -8.18
C GLU A 281 -4.39 17.49 -8.74
N GLN A 282 -3.35 17.61 -7.91
CA GLN A 282 -2.08 18.22 -8.28
C GLN A 282 -0.97 17.19 -8.60
N THR A 283 -1.33 15.92 -8.84
CA THR A 283 -0.36 14.85 -9.19
C THR A 283 -0.67 14.21 -10.56
N PRO A 284 -0.68 14.99 -11.66
CA PRO A 284 -1.12 14.51 -12.99
C PRO A 284 -0.18 13.45 -13.60
N ASN A 285 1.01 13.29 -13.04
CA ASN A 285 2.02 12.33 -13.49
C ASN A 285 1.97 10.99 -12.76
N LEU A 286 1.03 10.80 -11.81
CA LEU A 286 0.92 9.56 -11.04
C LEU A 286 0.58 8.38 -11.96
N VAL A 287 1.44 7.35 -11.94
CA VAL A 287 1.33 6.12 -12.74
C VAL A 287 0.88 4.94 -11.91
N ARG A 288 1.39 4.83 -10.69
CA ARG A 288 1.07 3.70 -9.79
C ARG A 288 0.69 4.21 -8.41
N LEU A 289 -0.46 3.73 -7.92
CA LEU A 289 -0.97 3.97 -6.58
C LEU A 289 -1.23 2.64 -5.86
N CYS A 290 -0.57 2.44 -4.72
CA CYS A 290 -0.77 1.27 -3.87
C CYS A 290 -1.39 1.69 -2.54
N VAL A 291 -2.63 1.21 -2.25
CA VAL A 291 -3.38 1.51 -1.01
C VAL A 291 -3.96 0.21 -0.40
N SER A 292 -3.44 -0.94 -0.80
CA SER A 292 -3.87 -2.23 -0.25
C SER A 292 -3.56 -2.36 1.25
N ASN A 293 -4.25 -3.27 1.93
CA ASN A 293 -4.06 -3.51 3.38
C ASN A 293 -4.25 -2.23 4.20
N ASN A 294 -5.38 -1.54 3.97
CA ASN A 294 -5.84 -0.41 4.76
C ASN A 294 -7.23 -0.71 5.36
N ARG A 295 -7.93 0.30 5.84
CA ARG A 295 -9.28 0.20 6.39
C ARG A 295 -10.28 1.02 5.58
N LEU A 296 -10.06 1.15 4.26
CA LEU A 296 -10.90 1.98 3.40
C LEU A 296 -12.33 1.45 3.37
N GLU A 297 -13.26 2.26 3.83
CA GLU A 297 -14.70 2.02 3.75
C GLU A 297 -15.28 2.65 2.49
N ASN A 298 -14.70 3.76 2.04
CA ASN A 298 -15.17 4.54 0.90
C ASN A 298 -14.01 5.13 0.08
N VAL A 299 -14.27 5.28 -1.21
CA VAL A 299 -13.47 6.08 -2.16
C VAL A 299 -14.39 7.16 -2.73
N SER A 300 -14.01 8.43 -2.60
CA SER A 300 -14.83 9.52 -3.11
C SER A 300 -14.83 9.55 -4.65
N ALA A 301 -15.97 9.91 -5.28
CA ALA A 301 -16.07 9.97 -6.74
C ALA A 301 -15.05 10.91 -7.40
N GLY A 302 -14.64 11.98 -6.71
CA GLY A 302 -13.63 12.93 -7.18
C GLY A 302 -12.18 12.59 -6.86
N THR A 303 -11.90 11.39 -6.31
CA THR A 303 -10.52 11.04 -5.87
C THR A 303 -9.53 11.04 -7.03
N PHE A 304 -9.89 10.54 -8.20
CA PHE A 304 -9.00 10.40 -9.36
C PHE A 304 -9.25 11.41 -10.49
N THR A 305 -9.83 12.57 -10.19
CA THR A 305 -10.28 13.56 -11.22
C THR A 305 -9.18 14.07 -12.13
N ASN A 306 -7.93 14.13 -11.67
CA ASN A 306 -6.78 14.58 -12.47
C ASN A 306 -5.63 13.57 -12.45
N SER A 307 -5.90 12.32 -12.77
CA SER A 307 -4.91 11.24 -12.78
C SER A 307 -4.84 10.51 -14.14
N PRO A 308 -4.63 11.22 -15.28
CA PRO A 308 -4.76 10.66 -16.63
C PRO A 308 -3.69 9.63 -16.98
N LYS A 309 -2.58 9.56 -16.23
CA LYS A 309 -1.47 8.61 -16.44
C LYS A 309 -1.52 7.40 -15.54
N LEU A 310 -2.53 7.32 -14.65
CA LEU A 310 -2.63 6.24 -13.69
C LEU A 310 -2.89 4.92 -14.42
N SER A 311 -1.96 3.99 -14.26
CA SER A 311 -1.93 2.68 -14.93
C SER A 311 -2.20 1.53 -13.96
N VAL A 312 -1.81 1.65 -12.70
CA VAL A 312 -1.99 0.61 -11.69
C VAL A 312 -2.60 1.20 -10.43
N ILE A 313 -3.74 0.63 -10.00
CA ILE A 313 -4.38 0.93 -8.71
C ILE A 313 -4.53 -0.37 -7.92
N THR A 314 -4.03 -0.38 -6.68
CA THR A 314 -4.25 -1.50 -5.75
C THR A 314 -5.04 -1.04 -4.54
N LEU A 315 -6.25 -1.60 -4.37
CA LEU A 315 -7.19 -1.33 -3.28
C LEU A 315 -7.58 -2.62 -2.54
N SER A 316 -6.87 -3.72 -2.78
CA SER A 316 -7.16 -5.02 -2.15
C SER A 316 -6.98 -4.98 -0.63
N HIS A 317 -7.62 -5.91 0.07
CA HIS A 317 -7.56 -6.00 1.53
C HIS A 317 -7.94 -4.68 2.21
N ASN A 318 -9.15 -4.21 1.90
CA ASN A 318 -9.79 -3.06 2.51
C ASN A 318 -11.22 -3.44 2.98
N SER A 319 -12.03 -2.46 3.34
CA SER A 319 -13.42 -2.67 3.80
C SER A 319 -14.44 -2.03 2.87
N LEU A 320 -14.11 -1.89 1.57
CA LEU A 320 -15.00 -1.25 0.58
C LEU A 320 -16.26 -2.09 0.39
N SER A 321 -17.43 -1.51 0.68
CA SER A 321 -18.73 -2.15 0.47
C SER A 321 -19.38 -1.77 -0.87
N SER A 322 -19.00 -0.63 -1.42
CA SER A 322 -19.44 -0.13 -2.72
C SER A 322 -18.41 0.81 -3.32
N LEU A 323 -18.52 1.08 -4.61
CA LEU A 323 -17.75 2.09 -5.34
C LEU A 323 -18.72 3.05 -6.02
N PRO A 324 -18.49 4.39 -5.93
CA PRO A 324 -19.36 5.35 -6.59
C PRO A 324 -19.27 5.20 -8.11
N PRO A 325 -20.39 5.37 -8.83
CA PRO A 325 -20.41 5.40 -10.28
C PRO A 325 -19.39 6.43 -10.83
N GLY A 326 -18.68 6.08 -11.89
CA GLY A 326 -17.73 6.97 -12.56
C GLY A 326 -16.44 7.26 -11.79
N VAL A 327 -16.15 6.59 -10.68
CA VAL A 327 -14.91 6.80 -9.89
C VAL A 327 -13.64 6.61 -10.72
N PHE A 328 -13.69 5.75 -11.76
CA PHE A 328 -12.57 5.49 -12.67
C PHE A 328 -12.67 6.20 -14.03
N ASP A 329 -13.64 7.07 -14.26
CA ASP A 329 -13.85 7.71 -15.56
C ASP A 329 -12.68 8.58 -16.04
N ARG A 330 -11.88 9.07 -15.11
CA ARG A 330 -10.75 9.96 -15.38
C ARG A 330 -9.39 9.30 -15.39
N VAL A 331 -9.36 7.95 -15.41
CA VAL A 331 -8.14 7.14 -15.48
C VAL A 331 -8.10 6.21 -16.71
N PRO A 332 -8.20 6.74 -17.94
CA PRO A 332 -8.39 5.93 -19.15
C PRO A 332 -7.19 5.03 -19.49
N ARG A 333 -6.03 5.25 -18.88
CA ARG A 333 -4.82 4.42 -19.08
C ARG A 333 -4.66 3.32 -18.04
N LEU A 334 -5.71 3.05 -17.25
CA LEU A 334 -5.64 2.01 -16.22
C LEU A 334 -5.54 0.63 -16.87
N THR A 335 -4.44 -0.07 -16.60
CA THR A 335 -4.19 -1.43 -17.09
C THR A 335 -4.43 -2.48 -16.01
N LYS A 336 -4.23 -2.13 -14.73
CA LYS A 336 -4.36 -3.08 -13.62
C LYS A 336 -5.14 -2.48 -12.46
N LEU A 337 -6.22 -3.16 -12.08
CA LEU A 337 -7.09 -2.78 -10.97
C LEU A 337 -7.26 -3.95 -10.00
N TYR A 338 -6.84 -3.77 -8.76
CA TYR A 338 -6.95 -4.78 -7.72
C TYR A 338 -7.96 -4.33 -6.65
N LEU A 339 -9.11 -5.01 -6.59
CA LEU A 339 -10.22 -4.78 -5.66
C LEU A 339 -10.50 -6.01 -4.79
N GLY A 340 -9.66 -7.04 -4.86
CA GLY A 340 -9.86 -8.29 -4.12
C GLY A 340 -9.81 -8.10 -2.60
N SER A 341 -10.42 -9.02 -1.87
CA SER A 341 -10.49 -9.01 -0.40
C SER A 341 -11.06 -7.69 0.13
N ASN A 342 -12.29 -7.39 -0.30
CA ASN A 342 -13.12 -6.28 0.16
C ASN A 342 -14.53 -6.80 0.52
N ASN A 343 -15.47 -5.89 0.77
CA ASN A 343 -16.85 -6.22 1.14
C ASN A 343 -17.85 -5.81 0.04
N LEU A 344 -17.41 -5.77 -1.24
CA LEU A 344 -18.26 -5.35 -2.36
C LEU A 344 -19.44 -6.31 -2.54
N THR A 345 -20.66 -5.80 -2.52
CA THR A 345 -21.89 -6.59 -2.70
C THR A 345 -22.50 -6.43 -4.09
N ALA A 346 -22.26 -5.30 -4.73
CA ALA A 346 -22.72 -4.98 -6.08
C ALA A 346 -21.77 -4.00 -6.75
N LEU A 347 -21.78 -3.96 -8.08
CA LEU A 347 -21.04 -3.01 -8.90
C LEU A 347 -22.01 -2.26 -9.83
N ASP A 348 -21.68 -1.00 -10.12
CA ASP A 348 -22.41 -0.25 -11.15
C ASP A 348 -22.05 -0.77 -12.55
N ARG A 349 -23.03 -0.83 -13.47
CA ARG A 349 -22.82 -1.31 -14.85
C ARG A 349 -21.75 -0.51 -15.61
N GLN A 350 -21.65 0.79 -15.35
CA GLN A 350 -20.75 1.69 -16.06
C GLN A 350 -19.36 1.81 -15.41
N LEU A 351 -19.13 1.08 -14.31
CA LEU A 351 -17.93 1.24 -13.47
C LEU A 351 -16.62 1.10 -14.25
N PHE A 352 -16.56 0.18 -15.23
CA PHE A 352 -15.36 -0.10 -16.03
C PHE A 352 -15.47 0.35 -17.49
N GLN A 353 -16.56 1.03 -17.88
CA GLN A 353 -16.84 1.34 -19.29
C GLN A 353 -15.76 2.17 -20.00
N ASN A 354 -15.05 3.04 -19.26
CA ASN A 354 -14.01 3.91 -19.80
C ASN A 354 -12.59 3.33 -19.67
N LEU A 355 -12.46 2.10 -19.14
CA LEU A 355 -11.20 1.42 -18.93
C LEU A 355 -10.86 0.48 -20.10
N THR A 356 -10.73 1.04 -21.30
CA THR A 356 -10.53 0.27 -22.56
C THR A 356 -9.20 -0.48 -22.59
N HIS A 357 -8.20 -0.07 -21.82
CA HIS A 357 -6.89 -0.69 -21.70
C HIS A 357 -6.72 -1.58 -20.45
N LEU A 358 -7.84 -1.95 -19.79
CA LEU A 358 -7.78 -2.78 -18.61
C LEU A 358 -7.36 -4.21 -18.98
N GLU A 359 -6.18 -4.62 -18.52
CA GLU A 359 -5.57 -5.94 -18.75
C GLU A 359 -5.85 -6.91 -17.60
N LEU A 360 -5.85 -6.38 -16.36
CA LEU A 360 -6.02 -7.17 -15.14
C LEU A 360 -7.06 -6.53 -14.23
N LEU A 361 -8.06 -7.34 -13.82
CA LEU A 361 -9.05 -6.99 -12.81
C LEU A 361 -9.15 -8.08 -11.76
N SER A 362 -8.92 -7.73 -10.50
CA SER A 362 -9.19 -8.65 -9.38
C SER A 362 -10.40 -8.18 -8.59
N LEU A 363 -11.45 -9.00 -8.56
CA LEU A 363 -12.64 -8.88 -7.73
C LEU A 363 -12.77 -10.07 -6.76
N ALA A 364 -11.71 -10.86 -6.62
CA ALA A 364 -11.68 -12.04 -5.76
C ALA A 364 -11.98 -11.69 -4.29
N ASP A 365 -12.50 -12.67 -3.54
CA ASP A 365 -12.73 -12.56 -2.10
C ASP A 365 -13.56 -11.31 -1.73
N ASN A 366 -14.72 -11.16 -2.38
CA ASN A 366 -15.72 -10.14 -2.08
C ASN A 366 -17.07 -10.79 -1.73
N SER A 367 -18.12 -10.00 -1.65
CA SER A 367 -19.49 -10.46 -1.36
C SER A 367 -20.41 -10.35 -2.59
N LEU A 368 -19.85 -10.43 -3.79
CA LEU A 368 -20.60 -10.32 -5.03
C LEU A 368 -21.43 -11.58 -5.27
N THR A 369 -22.72 -11.43 -5.52
CA THR A 369 -23.63 -12.52 -5.87
C THR A 369 -23.93 -12.57 -7.36
N THR A 370 -23.83 -11.43 -8.05
CA THR A 370 -24.04 -11.26 -9.50
C THR A 370 -23.23 -10.08 -10.01
N LEU A 371 -23.15 -9.93 -11.33
CA LEU A 371 -22.59 -8.76 -12.01
C LEU A 371 -23.63 -8.19 -12.98
N PRO A 372 -23.68 -6.87 -13.16
CA PRO A 372 -24.57 -6.25 -14.15
C PRO A 372 -24.25 -6.68 -15.57
N ASP A 373 -25.28 -6.82 -16.39
CA ASP A 373 -25.12 -7.10 -17.82
C ASP A 373 -24.34 -5.97 -18.50
N GLY A 374 -23.37 -6.34 -19.33
CA GLY A 374 -22.55 -5.41 -20.10
C GLY A 374 -21.42 -4.73 -19.32
N ILE A 375 -21.13 -5.15 -18.09
CA ILE A 375 -20.10 -4.51 -17.26
C ILE A 375 -18.69 -4.58 -17.86
N PHE A 376 -18.41 -5.57 -18.72
CA PHE A 376 -17.11 -5.78 -19.37
C PHE A 376 -17.12 -5.52 -20.89
N ASP A 377 -18.22 -5.02 -21.47
CA ASP A 377 -18.38 -4.89 -22.92
C ASP A 377 -17.30 -4.04 -23.60
N ASN A 378 -16.69 -3.10 -22.89
CA ASN A 378 -15.65 -2.21 -23.42
C ASN A 378 -14.20 -2.63 -23.02
N ASN A 379 -14.04 -3.72 -22.30
CA ASN A 379 -12.73 -4.11 -21.74
C ASN A 379 -12.06 -5.20 -22.60
N PHE A 380 -11.81 -4.90 -23.88
CA PHE A 380 -11.30 -5.85 -24.88
C PHE A 380 -9.88 -6.37 -24.61
N GLU A 381 -9.09 -5.63 -23.83
CA GLU A 381 -7.71 -6.01 -23.47
C GLU A 381 -7.66 -6.84 -22.17
N LEU A 382 -8.81 -7.11 -21.53
CA LEU A 382 -8.86 -7.87 -20.28
C LEU A 382 -8.51 -9.34 -20.54
N PHE A 383 -7.39 -9.79 -19.97
CA PHE A 383 -6.92 -11.18 -20.06
C PHE A 383 -6.65 -11.84 -18.70
N ASN A 384 -6.71 -11.09 -17.62
CA ASN A 384 -6.56 -11.61 -16.26
C ASN A 384 -7.70 -11.08 -15.38
N LEU A 385 -8.67 -11.98 -15.09
CA LEU A 385 -9.85 -11.68 -14.29
C LEU A 385 -9.94 -12.66 -13.12
N ALA A 386 -9.88 -12.15 -11.89
CA ALA A 386 -10.03 -12.95 -10.68
C ALA A 386 -11.41 -12.72 -10.05
N LEU A 387 -12.25 -13.77 -10.00
CA LEU A 387 -13.62 -13.75 -9.50
C LEU A 387 -13.86 -14.75 -8.35
N HIS A 388 -12.85 -15.54 -7.97
CA HIS A 388 -12.98 -16.56 -6.92
C HIS A 388 -13.32 -15.94 -5.56
N GLY A 389 -13.77 -16.75 -4.61
CA GLY A 389 -14.05 -16.30 -3.24
C GLY A 389 -15.28 -15.40 -3.11
N ASN A 390 -16.15 -15.32 -4.13
CA ASN A 390 -17.43 -14.61 -4.08
C ASN A 390 -18.60 -15.59 -3.94
N PRO A 391 -19.70 -15.23 -3.26
CA PRO A 391 -20.88 -16.09 -3.10
C PRO A 391 -21.81 -16.02 -4.31
N TRP A 392 -21.34 -16.47 -5.50
CA TRP A 392 -22.07 -16.37 -6.75
C TRP A 392 -23.42 -17.08 -6.70
N ALA A 393 -24.49 -16.36 -7.03
CA ALA A 393 -25.82 -16.91 -7.24
C ALA A 393 -25.97 -17.32 -8.71
N CYS A 394 -25.74 -18.61 -9.00
CA CYS A 394 -25.79 -19.15 -10.36
C CYS A 394 -27.25 -19.32 -10.81
N ASP A 395 -27.92 -18.21 -11.06
CA ASP A 395 -29.26 -18.11 -11.62
C ASP A 395 -29.21 -17.23 -12.89
N CYS A 396 -30.37 -16.97 -13.50
CA CYS A 396 -30.45 -16.22 -14.76
C CYS A 396 -29.79 -14.85 -14.75
N ARG A 397 -29.56 -14.24 -13.58
CA ARG A 397 -28.85 -12.96 -13.44
C ARG A 397 -27.35 -13.07 -13.72
N LEU A 398 -26.80 -14.30 -13.77
CA LEU A 398 -25.41 -14.55 -14.17
C LEU A 398 -25.26 -15.00 -15.63
N ALA A 399 -26.34 -15.03 -16.41
CA ALA A 399 -26.29 -15.45 -17.81
C ALA A 399 -25.30 -14.62 -18.65
N TYR A 400 -25.31 -13.29 -18.46
CA TYR A 400 -24.32 -12.40 -19.08
C TYR A 400 -22.88 -12.83 -18.75
N LEU A 401 -22.55 -13.00 -17.48
CA LEU A 401 -21.19 -13.38 -17.06
C LEU A 401 -20.80 -14.74 -17.61
N LEU A 402 -21.71 -15.73 -17.60
CA LEU A 402 -21.47 -17.06 -18.15
C LEU A 402 -21.12 -16.98 -19.65
N ASN A 403 -21.93 -16.26 -20.43
CA ASN A 403 -21.73 -16.11 -21.87
C ASN A 403 -20.45 -15.35 -22.18
N TRP A 404 -20.19 -14.28 -21.46
CA TRP A 404 -18.96 -13.50 -21.60
C TRP A 404 -17.71 -14.34 -21.28
N LEU A 405 -17.70 -15.10 -20.18
CA LEU A 405 -16.59 -15.99 -19.82
C LEU A 405 -16.34 -17.08 -20.87
N ARG A 406 -17.39 -17.63 -21.49
CA ARG A 406 -17.26 -18.63 -22.55
C ARG A 406 -16.67 -18.06 -23.83
N GLU A 407 -17.05 -16.86 -24.22
CA GLU A 407 -16.51 -16.18 -25.40
C GLU A 407 -15.02 -15.93 -25.29
N TYR A 408 -14.53 -15.68 -24.06
CA TYR A 408 -13.13 -15.33 -23.78
C TYR A 408 -12.38 -16.41 -22.99
N ILE A 409 -12.89 -17.64 -22.89
CA ILE A 409 -12.35 -18.70 -22.01
C ILE A 409 -10.88 -19.02 -22.29
N ASP A 410 -10.45 -18.95 -23.54
CA ASP A 410 -9.07 -19.23 -23.96
C ASP A 410 -8.06 -18.17 -23.46
N ARG A 411 -8.56 -17.04 -22.98
CA ARG A 411 -7.73 -15.93 -22.45
C ARG A 411 -7.48 -16.05 -20.95
N PHE A 412 -8.33 -16.79 -20.21
CA PHE A 412 -8.25 -16.83 -18.75
C PHE A 412 -7.69 -18.16 -18.24
N PHE A 413 -6.56 -18.09 -17.55
CA PHE A 413 -6.02 -19.21 -16.79
C PHE A 413 -6.60 -19.21 -15.36
N ASN A 414 -7.12 -20.36 -14.90
CA ASN A 414 -7.60 -20.59 -13.53
C ASN A 414 -8.79 -19.74 -13.06
N LEU A 415 -9.87 -19.66 -13.82
CA LEU A 415 -11.14 -19.14 -13.32
C LEU A 415 -11.76 -20.11 -12.30
N GLN A 416 -11.29 -20.07 -11.07
CA GLN A 416 -11.86 -20.84 -9.95
C GLN A 416 -13.12 -20.13 -9.40
N THR A 417 -14.14 -19.99 -10.24
CA THR A 417 -15.40 -19.32 -9.91
C THR A 417 -16.47 -20.37 -9.65
N TYR A 418 -16.89 -20.52 -8.40
CA TYR A 418 -17.81 -21.56 -7.96
C TYR A 418 -19.16 -20.97 -7.57
N CYS A 419 -20.24 -21.69 -7.88
CA CYS A 419 -21.59 -21.36 -7.44
C CYS A 419 -21.73 -21.54 -5.92
N ALA A 420 -22.27 -20.56 -5.22
CA ALA A 420 -22.68 -20.66 -3.82
C ALA A 420 -24.17 -21.03 -3.70
N SER A 421 -24.99 -20.64 -4.65
CA SER A 421 -26.41 -20.93 -4.75
C SER A 421 -26.84 -21.02 -6.23
N PRO A 422 -28.00 -21.63 -6.56
CA PRO A 422 -28.87 -22.43 -5.69
C PRO A 422 -28.20 -23.73 -5.24
N GLN A 423 -28.84 -24.46 -4.30
CA GLN A 423 -28.26 -25.64 -3.67
C GLN A 423 -27.87 -26.75 -4.69
N TYR A 424 -28.64 -26.94 -5.77
CA TYR A 424 -28.34 -27.94 -6.79
C TYR A 424 -27.13 -27.62 -7.69
N LEU A 425 -26.66 -26.34 -7.71
CA LEU A 425 -25.46 -25.92 -8.44
C LEU A 425 -24.29 -25.61 -7.49
N LYS A 426 -24.50 -25.69 -6.18
CA LYS A 426 -23.47 -25.33 -5.19
C LYS A 426 -22.18 -26.14 -5.41
N GLY A 427 -21.05 -25.44 -5.51
CA GLY A 427 -19.74 -26.02 -5.73
C GLY A 427 -19.42 -26.34 -7.19
N GLN A 428 -20.36 -26.16 -8.12
CA GLN A 428 -20.06 -26.27 -9.54
C GLN A 428 -19.30 -25.05 -10.05
N VAL A 429 -18.44 -25.27 -11.05
CA VAL A 429 -17.64 -24.21 -11.68
C VAL A 429 -18.53 -23.45 -12.66
N LEU A 430 -18.63 -22.13 -12.52
CA LEU A 430 -19.53 -21.32 -13.34
C LEU A 430 -19.33 -21.49 -14.86
N PRO A 431 -18.12 -21.39 -15.43
CA PRO A 431 -17.93 -21.58 -16.88
C PRO A 431 -18.33 -22.96 -17.43
N ALA A 432 -18.43 -23.98 -16.57
CA ALA A 432 -18.83 -25.34 -16.98
C ALA A 432 -20.34 -25.53 -17.03
N LEU A 433 -21.15 -24.62 -16.51
CA LEU A 433 -22.61 -24.71 -16.51
C LEU A 433 -23.17 -24.49 -17.91
N GLN A 434 -24.34 -25.08 -18.18
CA GLN A 434 -25.15 -24.75 -19.37
C GLN A 434 -26.11 -23.60 -19.01
N GLU A 435 -26.46 -22.76 -20.00
CA GLU A 435 -27.32 -21.58 -19.75
C GLU A 435 -28.71 -22.00 -19.22
N GLU A 436 -29.21 -23.15 -19.67
CA GLU A 436 -30.49 -23.73 -19.25
C GLU A 436 -30.51 -24.14 -17.77
N GLN A 437 -29.35 -24.31 -17.16
CA GLN A 437 -29.21 -24.60 -15.72
C GLN A 437 -29.35 -23.34 -14.86
N LEU A 438 -29.18 -22.14 -15.44
CA LEU A 438 -29.33 -20.86 -14.78
C LEU A 438 -30.81 -20.44 -14.68
N VAL A 439 -31.57 -21.17 -13.89
CA VAL A 439 -32.99 -20.90 -13.71
C VAL A 439 -33.17 -19.64 -12.86
N CYS A 440 -33.98 -18.70 -13.38
CA CYS A 440 -34.38 -17.57 -12.55
C CYS A 440 -35.06 -18.08 -11.28
N PRO A 441 -34.74 -17.54 -10.08
CA PRO A 441 -35.58 -17.76 -8.93
C PRO A 441 -37.01 -17.42 -9.39
N ALA A 442 -37.94 -18.35 -9.18
CA ALA A 442 -39.36 -18.07 -9.50
C ALA A 442 -39.63 -16.67 -8.94
N PRO A 443 -40.23 -15.73 -9.72
CA PRO A 443 -40.71 -14.50 -9.13
C PRO A 443 -41.46 -15.00 -7.91
N LEU A 444 -41.12 -14.52 -6.73
CA LEU A 444 -41.87 -14.85 -5.54
C LEU A 444 -43.31 -14.63 -5.96
N GLU A 445 -43.96 -15.72 -6.49
CA GLU A 445 -45.41 -15.65 -6.69
C GLU A 445 -45.88 -15.20 -5.35
N PRO A 446 -46.65 -14.13 -5.27
CA PRO A 446 -47.21 -13.72 -4.02
C PRO A 446 -48.05 -14.91 -3.55
N TYR A 447 -47.38 -15.84 -2.83
CA TYR A 447 -48.08 -16.92 -2.15
C TYR A 447 -49.08 -16.24 -1.23
N GLY A 448 -50.30 -16.15 -1.75
CA GLY A 448 -51.42 -15.58 -1.06
C GLY A 448 -51.59 -14.08 -1.26
N VAL A 449 -51.69 -13.57 -2.50
CA VAL A 449 -52.68 -12.55 -2.75
C VAL A 449 -54.05 -13.18 -2.48
N ARG A 450 -54.37 -13.49 -1.22
CA ARG A 450 -55.76 -13.56 -0.85
C ARG A 450 -56.29 -12.14 -1.05
N ARG A 451 -57.01 -11.95 -2.16
CA ARG A 451 -57.97 -10.88 -2.26
C ARG A 451 -58.85 -11.04 -1.00
N PHE A 452 -58.64 -10.17 -0.04
CA PHE A 452 -59.65 -9.94 0.98
C PHE A 452 -60.81 -9.22 0.27
N LEU A 453 -61.64 -10.00 -0.45
CA LEU A 453 -63.00 -9.64 -0.70
C LEU A 453 -63.64 -9.75 0.66
N ALA A 454 -64.06 -8.63 1.22
CA ALA A 454 -64.98 -8.60 2.34
C ALA A 454 -66.23 -9.38 1.89
N GLU A 455 -66.34 -10.65 2.30
CA GLU A 455 -67.62 -11.35 2.28
C GLU A 455 -68.47 -10.62 3.34
N LYS A 456 -69.47 -9.94 2.85
CA LYS A 456 -70.56 -9.39 3.60
C LYS A 456 -71.28 -10.57 4.25
N GLU A 457 -71.02 -10.89 5.51
CA GLU A 457 -72.00 -11.60 6.33
C GLU A 457 -73.07 -10.61 6.73
N GLU A 458 -74.29 -10.85 6.18
CA GLU A 458 -75.50 -10.18 6.54
C GLU A 458 -75.87 -10.50 8.02
N SER A 459 -75.75 -9.52 8.87
CA SER A 459 -76.67 -9.41 10.04
C SER A 459 -76.83 -7.94 10.37
N GLY A 460 -78.05 -7.50 10.26
CA GLY A 460 -78.50 -6.13 10.22
C GLY A 460 -78.18 -5.31 11.46
N SER A 461 -77.84 -4.09 11.21
CA SER A 461 -78.45 -2.88 11.85
C SER A 461 -77.85 -1.64 11.14
N SER A 462 -78.80 -0.85 10.65
CA SER A 462 -78.73 0.44 10.02
C SER A 462 -77.90 1.46 10.83
N TRP A 463 -76.92 2.09 10.19
CA TRP A 463 -76.58 3.51 10.40
C TRP A 463 -76.02 4.04 9.07
N ASP A 464 -76.74 4.93 8.44
CA ASP A 464 -76.41 5.70 7.27
C ASP A 464 -75.23 6.64 7.55
N LEU A 465 -74.13 6.55 6.69
CA LEU A 465 -73.15 7.59 6.47
C LEU A 465 -72.75 7.60 4.99
N PRO A 466 -72.47 8.77 4.38
CA PRO A 466 -72.39 8.98 2.92
C PRO A 466 -71.22 8.31 2.25
N GLU A 467 -71.47 7.83 1.04
CA GLU A 467 -70.46 7.33 0.08
C GLU A 467 -69.53 8.48 -0.32
N GLU A 468 -68.27 8.43 0.12
CA GLU A 468 -67.15 9.08 -0.52
C GLU A 468 -66.16 8.01 -0.96
N ASP A 469 -65.79 8.15 -2.21
CA ASP A 469 -64.87 7.39 -3.06
C ASP A 469 -63.66 6.84 -2.30
N ARG A 470 -63.63 5.52 -1.99
CA ARG A 470 -62.48 4.85 -1.39
C ARG A 470 -61.92 3.79 -2.34
N SER A 471 -60.87 4.13 -3.08
CA SER A 471 -60.05 3.12 -3.72
C SER A 471 -59.35 2.29 -2.62
N PRO A 472 -59.40 0.94 -2.65
CA PRO A 472 -58.77 0.10 -1.63
C PRO A 472 -57.25 0.20 -1.72
N THR A 473 -56.62 0.61 -0.61
CA THR A 473 -55.17 0.56 -0.45
C THR A 473 -54.67 -0.88 -0.57
N ARG A 474 -53.81 -1.15 -1.53
CA ARG A 474 -53.24 -2.48 -1.76
C ARG A 474 -51.91 -2.60 -1.05
N CYS A 475 -51.81 -3.53 -0.08
CA CYS A 475 -50.53 -3.93 0.50
C CYS A 475 -50.21 -5.37 0.11
N THR A 476 -48.95 -5.64 -0.21
CA THR A 476 -48.43 -6.99 -0.44
C THR A 476 -47.54 -7.39 0.73
N TYR A 477 -47.53 -8.66 1.10
CA TYR A 477 -46.59 -9.16 2.08
C TYR A 477 -45.77 -10.31 1.49
N SER A 478 -44.48 -10.38 1.86
CA SER A 478 -43.60 -11.49 1.55
C SER A 478 -42.94 -12.03 2.81
N ASN A 479 -42.67 -13.33 2.87
CA ASN A 479 -41.98 -13.99 3.97
C ASN A 479 -40.65 -14.51 3.45
N LEU A 480 -39.55 -13.92 3.89
CA LEU A 480 -38.17 -14.34 3.57
C LEU A 480 -37.53 -14.79 4.89
N ASP A 481 -37.23 -16.09 5.00
CA ASP A 481 -36.51 -16.70 6.14
C ASP A 481 -36.99 -16.26 7.53
N GLY A 482 -38.32 -16.29 7.76
CA GLY A 482 -38.91 -15.89 9.04
C GLY A 482 -39.08 -14.37 9.21
N THR A 483 -38.84 -13.58 8.19
CA THR A 483 -39.06 -12.14 8.16
C THR A 483 -40.24 -11.81 7.26
N VAL A 484 -41.29 -11.16 7.79
CA VAL A 484 -42.45 -10.71 7.02
C VAL A 484 -42.23 -9.26 6.61
N VAL A 485 -42.18 -9.01 5.30
CA VAL A 485 -42.07 -7.67 4.72
C VAL A 485 -43.42 -7.26 4.15
N LEU A 486 -43.92 -6.10 4.54
CA LEU A 486 -45.15 -5.49 4.05
C LEU A 486 -44.80 -4.28 3.17
N ALA A 487 -45.22 -4.32 1.91
CA ALA A 487 -45.10 -3.20 0.99
C ALA A 487 -46.50 -2.69 0.62
N CYS A 488 -46.78 -1.40 0.85
CA CYS A 488 -48.05 -0.77 0.52
C CYS A 488 -47.89 0.32 -0.53
N ASP A 489 -48.76 0.33 -1.55
CA ASP A 489 -48.81 1.38 -2.57
C ASP A 489 -49.45 2.66 -2.02
N GLN A 490 -48.66 3.74 -2.01
CA GLN A 490 -49.00 5.14 -1.80
C GLN A 490 -49.17 5.72 -0.38
N GLU A 491 -49.02 7.03 -0.30
CA GLU A 491 -48.84 8.01 0.77
C GLU A 491 -49.86 8.03 1.96
N VAL A 492 -50.76 7.06 2.07
CA VAL A 492 -51.91 7.11 2.97
C VAL A 492 -51.80 6.24 4.23
N CYS A 493 -50.78 5.41 4.35
CA CYS A 493 -50.61 4.56 5.54
C CYS A 493 -49.96 5.32 6.71
N ARG A 494 -50.70 6.14 7.44
CA ARG A 494 -50.19 6.82 8.65
C ARG A 494 -50.17 5.94 9.89
N TRP A 495 -50.96 4.86 9.96
CA TRP A 495 -51.00 3.94 11.11
C TRP A 495 -51.29 2.51 10.68
N LEU A 496 -50.34 1.62 10.95
CA LEU A 496 -50.50 0.18 10.79
C LEU A 496 -50.47 -0.46 12.18
N ARG A 497 -51.55 -1.12 12.59
CA ARG A 497 -51.54 -1.95 13.79
C ARG A 497 -51.42 -3.41 13.39
N VAL A 498 -50.28 -4.04 13.73
CA VAL A 498 -50.05 -5.46 13.51
C VAL A 498 -50.34 -6.21 14.81
N GLN A 499 -51.31 -7.12 14.77
CA GLN A 499 -51.64 -7.97 15.90
C GLN A 499 -51.12 -9.38 15.60
N LEU A 500 -50.15 -9.82 16.41
CA LEU A 500 -49.56 -11.16 16.32
C LEU A 500 -50.29 -12.09 17.26
N SER A 501 -50.86 -13.19 16.77
CA SER A 501 -51.44 -14.24 17.57
C SER A 501 -50.55 -15.47 17.51
N PRO A 502 -49.65 -15.70 18.46
CA PRO A 502 -48.81 -16.90 18.48
C PRO A 502 -49.63 -18.10 18.90
N ARG A 503 -49.52 -19.21 18.20
CA ARG A 503 -50.12 -20.50 18.59
C ARG A 503 -49.39 -21.18 19.75
N GLN A 504 -48.29 -20.61 20.26
CA GLN A 504 -47.53 -21.10 21.42
C GLN A 504 -47.03 -19.96 22.30
N THR A 505 -47.06 -20.19 23.60
CA THR A 505 -47.01 -19.18 24.69
C THR A 505 -45.61 -18.69 25.09
N SER A 506 -44.57 -18.78 24.28
CA SER A 506 -43.19 -18.46 24.70
C SER A 506 -42.37 -17.54 23.78
N CYS A 507 -42.96 -16.87 22.80
CA CYS A 507 -42.21 -16.02 21.88
C CYS A 507 -42.63 -14.56 21.97
N THR A 508 -41.68 -13.68 22.31
CA THR A 508 -41.85 -12.22 22.22
C THR A 508 -41.36 -11.73 20.84
N PRO A 509 -42.26 -11.16 20.00
CA PRO A 509 -41.84 -10.59 18.72
C PRO A 509 -41.21 -9.20 18.92
N GLY A 510 -40.06 -8.98 18.27
CA GLY A 510 -39.44 -7.66 18.16
C GLY A 510 -39.91 -6.96 16.88
N LEU A 511 -40.47 -5.77 17.00
CA LEU A 511 -40.82 -4.87 15.89
C LEU A 511 -39.72 -3.82 15.74
N THR A 512 -39.11 -3.76 14.56
CA THR A 512 -38.20 -2.67 14.21
C THR A 512 -38.76 -1.86 13.04
N PHE A 513 -38.79 -0.54 13.19
CA PHE A 513 -39.29 0.38 12.17
C PHE A 513 -38.12 1.07 11.48
N ASN A 514 -38.11 1.08 10.17
CA ASN A 514 -37.14 1.87 9.40
C ASN A 514 -37.88 3.05 8.73
N ALA A 515 -37.20 4.20 8.63
CA ALA A 515 -37.83 5.48 8.25
C ALA A 515 -38.29 5.58 6.78
N THR A 516 -38.15 4.51 5.99
CA THR A 516 -38.49 4.43 4.57
C THR A 516 -39.52 3.30 4.35
N GLN A 517 -40.75 3.49 4.67
CA GLN A 517 -41.93 2.70 4.22
C GLN A 517 -41.84 1.15 4.19
N GLU A 518 -40.77 0.52 4.71
CA GLU A 518 -40.64 -0.94 4.84
C GLU A 518 -40.78 -1.38 6.31
N TRP A 519 -41.62 -2.38 6.53
CA TRP A 519 -41.91 -2.95 7.85
C TRP A 519 -41.31 -4.34 7.95
N VAL A 520 -40.36 -4.53 8.85
CA VAL A 520 -39.70 -5.83 9.02
C VAL A 520 -40.11 -6.47 10.35
N LEU A 521 -40.77 -7.61 10.26
CA LEU A 521 -41.13 -8.45 11.41
C LEU A 521 -40.17 -9.63 11.52
N LYS A 522 -39.36 -9.66 12.59
CA LYS A 522 -38.49 -10.82 12.90
C LYS A 522 -39.21 -11.70 13.94
N SER A 523 -39.42 -13.00 13.61
CA SER A 523 -39.89 -14.01 14.54
C SER A 523 -38.91 -15.18 14.60
N SER A 524 -38.56 -15.60 15.80
CA SER A 524 -37.74 -16.80 16.04
C SER A 524 -38.56 -18.10 16.11
N CYS A 525 -39.86 -18.05 15.85
CA CYS A 525 -40.78 -19.20 15.95
C CYS A 525 -41.45 -19.53 14.63
N GLY A 526 -41.48 -20.78 14.27
CA GLY A 526 -41.74 -21.36 12.95
C GLY A 526 -43.15 -21.32 12.36
N SER A 527 -44.13 -20.61 12.80
CA SER A 527 -45.35 -20.20 12.08
C SER A 527 -46.15 -19.18 12.87
N VAL A 528 -46.27 -17.99 12.33
CA VAL A 528 -47.00 -16.87 12.95
C VAL A 528 -48.18 -16.51 12.06
N GLN A 529 -49.37 -16.48 12.63
CA GLN A 529 -50.54 -15.93 11.94
C GLN A 529 -50.56 -14.42 12.18
N VAL A 530 -50.45 -13.63 11.13
CA VAL A 530 -50.43 -12.16 11.21
C VAL A 530 -51.77 -11.64 10.74
N THR A 531 -52.47 -10.96 11.61
CA THR A 531 -53.67 -10.20 11.25
C THR A 531 -53.33 -8.72 11.20
N VAL A 532 -53.43 -8.14 10.01
CA VAL A 532 -53.15 -6.71 9.80
C VAL A 532 -54.45 -5.96 9.71
N SER A 533 -54.69 -5.03 10.64
CA SER A 533 -55.84 -4.12 10.59
C SER A 533 -55.30 -2.72 10.18
N ILE A 534 -55.76 -2.21 9.04
CA ILE A 534 -55.42 -0.87 8.55
C ILE A 534 -56.57 0.07 8.96
N ASN A 535 -56.33 0.96 9.89
CA ASN A 535 -57.27 2.04 10.24
C ASN A 535 -56.80 3.33 9.53
N ALA A 536 -57.53 3.75 8.51
CA ALA A 536 -57.41 5.07 7.91
C ALA A 536 -58.05 6.10 8.86
N LEU A 537 -57.25 6.86 9.61
CA LEU A 537 -57.75 8.02 10.32
C LEU A 537 -57.67 9.23 9.42
N GLY A 538 -58.83 9.82 9.19
CA GLY A 538 -59.03 11.01 8.37
C GLY A 538 -58.15 12.19 8.82
N GLY A 539 -57.80 13.04 7.87
CA GLY A 539 -57.02 14.23 8.07
C GLY A 539 -57.67 15.23 9.02
N GLY A 540 -56.83 15.91 9.73
CA GLY A 540 -57.17 17.08 10.54
C GLY A 540 -55.90 17.89 10.75
N SER A 541 -55.82 19.02 10.00
CA SER A 541 -54.95 20.22 10.10
C SER A 541 -53.49 20.05 10.43
#